data_c86591a9bc2ffd4f497c02c22a519578
#
_entry.id   c86591a9bc2ffd4f497c02c22a519578
#
_cell.length_a   1.000
_cell.length_b   1.000
_cell.length_c   1.000
_cell.angle_alpha   90.00
_cell.angle_beta   90.00
_cell.angle_gamma   90.00
#
_symmetry.space_group_name_H-M   'P 1'
#
loop_
_entity.id
_entity.type
_entity.pdbx_description
1 polymer ?
#
loop_
_entity_poly.entity_id
_entity_poly.type
_entity_poly.pdbx_seq_one_letter_code
_entity_poly.pdbx_strand_id
1 'polypeptide(L)'
;MVSGNSTVSGTGVTLILTSRTRSNHGAIGLHAGSTIELTAPARTAAAGIPGIAIRVDGNAPATSDTLGGGSTQNINGAIYMPGRGVKYSGGSPAATRCSQLIARAVTFTGNSYFRHDCTGAGPAETDSPPLAERSVLT
;
A
#
# COMPACT_ATOMS: atom_id res chain seq x y z
N MET A 1 12.64 -4.04 -6.97
CA MET A 1 12.84 -5.18 -6.05
C MET A 1 13.73 -4.71 -4.92
N VAL A 2 13.33 -4.90 -3.69
CA VAL A 2 14.10 -4.59 -2.48
C VAL A 2 14.43 -5.91 -1.81
N SER A 3 15.73 -6.22 -1.65
CA SER A 3 16.18 -7.52 -1.16
C SER A 3 17.47 -7.36 -0.33
N GLY A 4 17.79 -8.41 0.45
CA GLY A 4 18.90 -8.36 1.37
C GLY A 4 18.67 -7.30 2.45
N ASN A 5 19.71 -6.80 3.08
CA ASN A 5 19.63 -5.79 4.13
C ASN A 5 19.41 -4.36 3.59
N SER A 6 18.66 -4.24 2.48
CA SER A 6 18.39 -2.93 1.86
C SER A 6 17.26 -2.20 2.58
N THR A 7 17.41 -0.88 2.71
CA THR A 7 16.39 0.00 3.29
C THR A 7 15.92 1.01 2.26
N VAL A 8 14.61 1.17 2.16
CA VAL A 8 13.95 2.23 1.40
C VAL A 8 13.15 3.07 2.37
N SER A 9 13.46 4.35 2.49
CA SER A 9 12.75 5.26 3.39
C SER A 9 12.36 6.56 2.70
N GLY A 10 11.24 7.14 3.10
CA GLY A 10 10.78 8.42 2.58
C GLY A 10 9.56 8.94 3.33
N THR A 11 9.55 10.25 3.58
CA THR A 11 8.43 10.94 4.22
C THR A 11 7.84 11.97 3.25
N GLY A 12 6.52 12.00 3.14
CA GLY A 12 5.81 12.89 2.21
C GLY A 12 6.03 12.52 0.74
N VAL A 13 6.23 11.22 0.45
CA VAL A 13 6.52 10.74 -0.89
C VAL A 13 5.46 9.76 -1.39
N THR A 14 5.25 9.75 -2.70
CA THR A 14 4.50 8.71 -3.41
C THR A 14 5.46 7.98 -4.35
N LEU A 15 5.61 6.68 -4.16
CA LEU A 15 6.31 5.80 -5.10
C LEU A 15 5.37 5.46 -6.25
N ILE A 16 5.69 5.93 -7.47
CA ILE A 16 4.84 5.67 -8.64
C ILE A 16 5.55 4.71 -9.57
N LEU A 17 4.93 3.55 -9.79
CA LEU A 17 5.37 2.57 -10.78
C LEU A 17 4.52 2.73 -12.04
N THR A 18 5.14 3.23 -13.06
CA THR A 18 4.51 3.47 -14.37
C THR A 18 5.40 3.00 -15.49
N SER A 19 4.88 2.97 -16.71
CA SER A 19 5.64 2.64 -17.92
C SER A 19 5.18 3.48 -19.10
N ARG A 20 6.12 3.87 -19.95
CA ARG A 20 5.81 4.50 -21.23
C ARG A 20 5.15 3.54 -22.22
N THR A 21 5.50 2.28 -22.11
CA THR A 21 4.92 1.21 -22.91
C THR A 21 4.15 0.29 -21.97
N ARG A 22 2.94 -0.09 -22.29
CA ARG A 22 2.10 -0.94 -21.43
C ARG A 22 2.70 -2.31 -21.09
N SER A 23 3.88 -2.63 -21.59
CA SER A 23 4.53 -3.94 -21.44
C SER A 23 5.61 -4.02 -20.36
N ASN A 24 6.21 -2.91 -19.94
CA ASN A 24 7.38 -2.90 -19.03
C ASN A 24 7.09 -2.17 -17.73
N HIS A 25 6.12 -2.64 -16.97
CA HIS A 25 5.87 -2.14 -15.63
C HIS A 25 6.79 -2.81 -14.61
N GLY A 26 7.40 -1.99 -13.75
CA GLY A 26 8.13 -2.50 -12.60
C GLY A 26 7.23 -3.32 -11.66
N ALA A 27 7.78 -4.33 -11.03
CA ALA A 27 7.13 -5.08 -9.96
C ALA A 27 7.66 -4.65 -8.61
N ILE A 28 6.79 -4.70 -7.59
CA ILE A 28 7.22 -4.55 -6.20
C ILE A 28 7.53 -5.93 -5.66
N GLY A 29 8.74 -6.09 -5.15
CA GLY A 29 9.13 -7.28 -4.42
C GLY A 29 9.87 -6.86 -3.17
N LEU A 30 9.31 -7.16 -2.01
CA LEU A 30 9.96 -7.06 -0.71
C LEU A 30 10.33 -8.47 -0.27
N HIS A 31 11.60 -8.66 0.01
CA HIS A 31 12.14 -9.95 0.42
C HIS A 31 12.70 -9.88 1.85
N ALA A 32 12.91 -11.03 2.44
CA ALA A 32 13.43 -11.14 3.80
C ALA A 32 14.70 -10.27 4.03
N GLY A 33 14.77 -9.65 5.19
CA GLY A 33 15.87 -8.74 5.58
C GLY A 33 15.79 -7.33 4.99
N SER A 34 14.80 -7.04 4.13
CA SER A 34 14.61 -5.68 3.62
C SER A 34 13.74 -4.83 4.55
N THR A 35 13.93 -3.53 4.50
CA THR A 35 13.12 -2.55 5.25
C THR A 35 12.49 -1.55 4.29
N ILE A 36 11.21 -1.29 4.45
CA ILE A 36 10.52 -0.21 3.76
C ILE A 36 9.80 0.68 4.77
N GLU A 37 10.10 1.97 4.76
CA GLU A 37 9.52 2.98 5.65
C GLU A 37 9.03 4.14 4.81
N LEU A 38 7.74 4.18 4.51
CA LEU A 38 7.14 5.21 3.68
C LEU A 38 6.01 5.92 4.42
N THR A 39 6.01 7.24 4.32
CA THR A 39 4.87 8.06 4.72
C THR A 39 4.37 8.83 3.51
N ALA A 40 3.09 8.65 3.21
CA ALA A 40 2.42 9.34 2.11
C ALA A 40 2.41 10.87 2.31
N PRO A 41 2.29 11.64 1.22
CA PRO A 41 2.11 13.08 1.31
C PRO A 41 0.84 13.46 2.09
N ALA A 42 0.93 14.50 2.90
CA ALA A 42 -0.24 15.11 3.53
C ALA A 42 -1.16 15.77 2.48
N ARG A 43 -2.41 16.07 2.84
CA ARG A 43 -3.37 16.74 1.95
C ARG A 43 -2.87 18.09 1.42
N THR A 44 -2.06 18.78 2.20
CA THR A 44 -1.52 20.12 1.89
C THR A 44 -0.17 20.06 1.18
N ALA A 45 0.34 18.86 0.87
CA ALA A 45 1.64 18.71 0.22
C ALA A 45 1.60 19.25 -1.21
N ALA A 46 2.65 19.99 -1.60
CA ALA A 46 2.79 20.54 -2.94
C ALA A 46 3.19 19.51 -3.99
N ALA A 47 3.63 18.31 -3.57
CA ALA A 47 4.09 17.26 -4.46
C ALA A 47 3.62 15.88 -3.97
N GLY A 48 3.60 14.91 -4.89
CA GLY A 48 3.12 13.56 -4.64
C GLY A 48 1.58 13.45 -4.72
N ILE A 49 1.05 12.31 -4.33
CA ILE A 49 -0.39 12.08 -4.30
C ILE A 49 -0.82 11.98 -2.84
N PRO A 50 -1.61 12.93 -2.33
CA PRO A 50 -2.01 12.94 -0.93
C PRO A 50 -2.61 11.61 -0.48
N GLY A 51 -2.14 11.10 0.64
CA GLY A 51 -2.61 9.85 1.23
C GLY A 51 -2.14 8.57 0.54
N ILE A 52 -1.43 8.64 -0.60
CA ILE A 52 -0.95 7.46 -1.33
C ILE A 52 0.57 7.34 -1.18
N ALA A 53 1.02 6.27 -0.53
CA ALA A 53 2.44 5.95 -0.38
C ALA A 53 3.01 5.21 -1.60
N ILE A 54 2.22 4.28 -2.16
CA ILE A 54 2.62 3.51 -3.35
C ILE A 54 1.46 3.51 -4.34
N ARG A 55 1.77 3.82 -5.60
CA ARG A 55 0.82 3.73 -6.71
C ARG A 55 1.39 2.92 -7.86
N VAL A 56 0.64 1.94 -8.33
CA VAL A 56 0.90 1.26 -9.60
C VAL A 56 -0.13 1.72 -10.61
N ASP A 57 0.33 2.02 -11.84
CA ASP A 57 -0.53 2.41 -12.95
C ASP A 57 -1.61 1.34 -13.20
N GLY A 58 -2.86 1.78 -13.39
CA GLY A 58 -3.99 0.88 -13.66
C GLY A 58 -3.85 0.09 -14.96
N ASN A 59 -3.02 0.54 -15.89
CA ASN A 59 -2.70 -0.19 -17.13
C ASN A 59 -1.59 -1.24 -16.95
N ALA A 60 -1.05 -1.40 -15.74
CA ALA A 60 -0.05 -2.42 -15.46
C ALA A 60 -0.62 -3.82 -15.71
N PRO A 61 0.18 -4.75 -16.28
CA PRO A 61 -0.25 -6.13 -16.49
C PRO A 61 -0.75 -6.76 -15.19
N ALA A 62 -1.73 -7.64 -15.30
CA ALA A 62 -2.34 -8.34 -14.18
C ALA A 62 -1.42 -9.41 -13.58
N THR A 63 -0.22 -9.01 -13.20
CA THR A 63 0.75 -9.84 -12.49
C THR A 63 0.58 -9.69 -10.97
N SER A 64 1.36 -10.43 -10.20
CA SER A 64 1.34 -10.34 -8.74
C SER A 64 2.62 -9.73 -8.23
N ASP A 65 2.49 -8.82 -7.29
CA ASP A 65 3.56 -8.25 -6.50
C ASP A 65 3.69 -9.00 -5.18
N THR A 66 4.89 -9.06 -4.63
CA THR A 66 5.14 -9.79 -3.38
C THR A 66 5.57 -8.82 -2.28
N LEU A 67 4.81 -8.83 -1.19
CA LEU A 67 5.17 -8.19 0.06
C LEU A 67 5.58 -9.31 1.03
N GLY A 68 6.88 -9.68 0.99
CA GLY A 68 7.39 -10.91 1.57
C GLY A 68 7.61 -10.84 3.08
N GLY A 69 7.47 -12.00 3.72
CA GLY A 69 7.76 -12.20 5.12
C GLY A 69 9.24 -12.00 5.46
N GLY A 70 9.52 -11.68 6.73
CA GLY A 70 10.87 -11.35 7.19
C GLY A 70 11.41 -9.99 6.73
N SER A 71 10.59 -9.20 6.05
CA SER A 71 10.84 -7.78 5.78
C SER A 71 10.15 -6.90 6.83
N THR A 72 10.75 -5.75 7.13
CA THR A 72 10.09 -4.72 7.94
C THR A 72 9.31 -3.80 7.01
N GLN A 73 8.01 -3.68 7.23
CA GLN A 73 7.13 -2.87 6.42
C GLN A 73 6.41 -1.85 7.30
N ASN A 74 6.82 -0.60 7.19
CA ASN A 74 6.23 0.52 7.89
C ASN A 74 5.72 1.52 6.86
N ILE A 75 4.52 1.29 6.35
CA ILE A 75 3.90 2.11 5.31
C ILE A 75 2.72 2.86 5.93
N ASN A 76 2.82 4.18 5.95
CA ASN A 76 1.77 5.07 6.38
C ASN A 76 1.13 5.73 5.17
N GLY A 77 -0.05 5.27 4.78
CA GLY A 77 -0.77 5.69 3.58
C GLY A 77 -1.27 4.51 2.75
N ALA A 78 -1.94 4.83 1.64
CA ALA A 78 -2.51 3.81 0.77
C ALA A 78 -1.47 3.19 -0.17
N ILE A 79 -1.58 1.87 -0.35
CA ILE A 79 -0.94 1.10 -1.42
C ILE A 79 -2.02 0.87 -2.48
N TYR A 80 -1.93 1.59 -3.60
CA TYR A 80 -2.94 1.60 -4.65
C TYR A 80 -2.44 0.91 -5.91
N MET A 81 -2.93 -0.29 -6.20
CA MET A 81 -2.54 -1.10 -7.35
C MET A 81 -3.71 -1.90 -7.93
N PRO A 82 -4.75 -1.23 -8.44
CA PRO A 82 -6.04 -1.85 -8.77
C PRO A 82 -5.96 -2.92 -9.87
N GLY A 83 -4.96 -2.85 -10.76
CA GLY A 83 -4.73 -3.85 -11.80
C GLY A 83 -3.90 -5.06 -11.37
N ARG A 84 -3.30 -5.04 -10.19
CA ARG A 84 -2.30 -6.02 -9.75
C ARG A 84 -2.83 -6.93 -8.65
N GLY A 85 -2.31 -8.16 -8.61
CA GLY A 85 -2.43 -9.02 -7.43
C GLY A 85 -1.35 -8.69 -6.41
N VAL A 86 -1.65 -8.89 -5.12
CA VAL A 86 -0.68 -8.78 -4.03
C VAL A 86 -0.63 -10.09 -3.26
N LYS A 87 0.57 -10.66 -3.17
CA LYS A 87 0.86 -11.78 -2.28
C LYS A 87 1.53 -11.23 -1.03
N TYR A 88 0.82 -11.32 0.08
CA TYR A 88 1.31 -10.92 1.39
C TYR A 88 1.70 -12.17 2.17
N SER A 89 2.98 -12.34 2.47
CA SER A 89 3.46 -13.51 3.19
C SER A 89 4.01 -13.12 4.57
N GLY A 90 3.73 -13.96 5.56
CA GLY A 90 3.85 -13.70 6.97
C GLY A 90 5.24 -13.38 7.52
N GLY A 91 5.25 -13.06 8.81
CA GLY A 91 6.45 -12.80 9.60
C GLY A 91 6.92 -11.34 9.61
N SER A 92 6.09 -10.42 9.14
CA SER A 92 6.35 -8.99 9.36
C SER A 92 5.58 -8.51 10.60
N PRO A 93 6.24 -8.12 11.68
CA PRO A 93 5.62 -7.30 12.69
C PRO A 93 5.45 -5.90 12.10
N ALA A 94 4.45 -5.76 11.23
CA ALA A 94 4.16 -4.46 10.69
C ALA A 94 3.59 -3.58 11.80
N ALA A 95 4.38 -2.71 12.32
CA ALA A 95 3.89 -1.51 12.98
C ALA A 95 3.31 -0.57 11.89
N THR A 96 2.41 -1.10 11.09
CA THR A 96 1.67 -0.32 10.10
C THR A 96 0.68 0.55 10.83
N ARG A 97 1.00 1.82 10.93
CA ARG A 97 0.13 2.75 11.65
C ARG A 97 -1.16 2.99 10.88
N CYS A 98 -1.10 3.45 9.68
CA CYS A 98 -2.31 3.70 8.88
C CYS A 98 -2.06 3.25 7.45
N SER A 99 -2.33 2.00 7.18
CA SER A 99 -2.16 1.45 5.83
C SER A 99 -3.50 1.01 5.26
N GLN A 100 -3.70 1.31 4.00
CA GLN A 100 -4.82 0.83 3.20
C GLN A 100 -4.27 0.11 1.98
N LEU A 101 -4.77 -1.09 1.68
CA LEU A 101 -4.36 -1.85 0.51
C LEU A 101 -5.52 -1.98 -0.47
N ILE A 102 -5.33 -1.44 -1.67
CA ILE A 102 -6.29 -1.53 -2.78
C ILE A 102 -5.59 -2.27 -3.92
N ALA A 103 -6.05 -3.46 -4.20
CA ALA A 103 -5.49 -4.34 -5.22
C ALA A 103 -6.58 -5.13 -5.93
N ARG A 104 -6.28 -5.68 -7.12
CA ARG A 104 -7.21 -6.55 -7.85
C ARG A 104 -7.50 -7.86 -7.09
N ALA A 105 -6.49 -8.41 -6.45
CA ALA A 105 -6.59 -9.60 -5.62
C ALA A 105 -5.54 -9.53 -4.52
N VAL A 106 -5.87 -10.01 -3.32
CA VAL A 106 -4.95 -10.10 -2.21
C VAL A 106 -4.92 -11.53 -1.70
N THR A 107 -3.72 -12.09 -1.58
CA THR A 107 -3.50 -13.43 -1.03
C THR A 107 -2.64 -13.31 0.21
N PHE A 108 -3.14 -13.73 1.34
CA PHE A 108 -2.38 -13.84 2.58
C PHE A 108 -1.87 -15.26 2.76
N THR A 109 -0.60 -15.43 3.12
CA THR A 109 0.01 -16.73 3.38
C THR A 109 0.87 -16.69 4.65
N GLY A 110 0.97 -17.80 5.35
CA GLY A 110 1.70 -17.90 6.61
C GLY A 110 1.04 -17.08 7.73
N ASN A 111 1.81 -16.66 8.70
CA ASN A 111 1.35 -15.85 9.84
C ASN A 111 1.30 -14.35 9.48
N SER A 112 0.82 -14.01 8.27
CA SER A 112 0.71 -12.63 7.84
C SER A 112 -0.53 -11.96 8.45
N TYR A 113 -0.37 -10.72 8.88
CA TYR A 113 -1.49 -9.90 9.28
C TYR A 113 -1.34 -8.48 8.72
N PHE A 114 -2.45 -7.84 8.49
CA PHE A 114 -2.52 -6.46 8.03
C PHE A 114 -3.33 -5.68 9.06
N ARG A 115 -2.72 -4.65 9.62
CA ARG A 115 -3.37 -3.78 10.61
C ARG A 115 -3.71 -2.45 10.00
N HIS A 116 -4.90 -1.96 10.32
CA HIS A 116 -5.34 -0.62 10.01
C HIS A 116 -5.57 0.12 11.32
N ASP A 117 -4.62 0.96 11.69
CA ASP A 117 -4.72 1.84 12.85
C ASP A 117 -4.38 3.26 12.40
N CYS A 118 -5.41 4.05 12.13
CA CYS A 118 -5.27 5.42 11.66
C CYS A 118 -5.47 6.45 12.75
N THR A 119 -5.43 6.05 14.01
CA THR A 119 -5.59 6.96 15.15
C THR A 119 -4.47 8.01 15.14
N GLY A 120 -4.78 9.22 14.72
CA GLY A 120 -3.88 10.37 14.72
C GLY A 120 -2.87 10.47 13.56
N ALA A 121 -2.90 9.57 12.57
CA ALA A 121 -2.05 9.66 11.39
C ALA A 121 -2.67 8.86 10.23
N GLY A 122 -3.35 9.50 9.34
CA GLY A 122 -3.87 8.86 8.16
C GLY A 122 -4.24 9.86 7.10
N PRO A 123 -4.49 9.43 5.85
CA PRO A 123 -5.37 10.20 5.00
C PRO A 123 -6.61 10.44 5.85
N ALA A 124 -6.99 11.70 6.05
CA ALA A 124 -8.18 12.02 6.81
C ALA A 124 -9.26 11.06 6.34
N GLU A 125 -9.96 10.47 7.29
CA GLU A 125 -11.14 9.69 6.99
C GLU A 125 -11.84 10.43 5.87
N THR A 126 -11.99 9.78 4.73
CA THR A 126 -12.95 10.31 3.76
C THR A 126 -14.21 10.41 4.58
N ASP A 127 -14.71 11.62 4.79
CA ASP A 127 -16.06 11.84 5.26
C ASP A 127 -16.96 11.06 4.29
N SER A 128 -17.05 9.77 4.52
CA SER A 128 -18.16 9.00 3.99
C SER A 128 -19.35 9.57 4.72
N PRO A 129 -20.24 10.27 4.04
CA PRO A 129 -21.47 10.68 4.69
C PRO A 129 -22.06 9.42 5.31
N PRO A 130 -22.53 9.48 6.56
CA PRO A 130 -23.10 8.32 7.22
C PRO A 130 -24.11 7.72 6.23
N LEU A 131 -23.98 6.43 5.96
CA LEU A 131 -24.94 5.72 5.13
C LEU A 131 -26.30 6.06 5.71
N ALA A 132 -27.07 6.89 5.00
CA ALA A 132 -28.42 7.22 5.41
C ALA A 132 -29.12 5.87 5.55
N GLU A 133 -29.49 5.54 6.78
CA GLU A 133 -30.24 4.35 7.09
C GLU A 133 -31.51 4.41 6.24
N ARG A 134 -31.55 3.60 5.19
CA ARG A 134 -32.75 3.46 4.38
C ARG A 134 -33.76 2.77 5.28
N SER A 135 -34.61 3.57 5.91
CA SER A 135 -35.81 3.10 6.56
C SER A 135 -36.66 2.39 5.51
N VAL A 136 -36.69 1.07 5.59
CA VAL A 136 -37.63 0.27 4.82
C VAL A 136 -38.96 0.47 5.48
N LEU A 137 -39.77 1.31 4.90
CA LEU A 137 -41.21 1.38 5.24
C LEU A 137 -41.86 0.09 4.73
N THR A 138 -42.25 -0.75 5.66
CA THR A 138 -43.25 -1.82 5.47
C THR A 138 -44.61 -1.25 5.21
#